data_ba4865256b86e5089238c25fa4737b96
#
_entry.id   ba4865256b86e5089238c25fa4737b96
#
_cell.length_a   1.000
_cell.length_b   1.000
_cell.length_c   1.000
_cell.angle_alpha   90.00
_cell.angle_beta   90.00
_cell.angle_gamma   90.00
#
_symmetry.space_group_name_H-M   'P 1'
#
loop_
_entity.id
_entity.type
_entity.pdbx_description
1 polymer ?
#
loop_
_entity_poly.entity_id
_entity_poly.type
_entity_poly.pdbx_seq_one_letter_code
_entity_poly.pdbx_strand_id
1 'polypeptide(L)'
;MRFDGVAPGGETFIVPLGWTVEIRLRNSDAAPHSVRVVSAVDTLPLTLPAASFAGAESANAEAGLSYSRREVVRFTANRAGNYLIACAVPGHASAGMYLRLVVRPDVSRPSSPSR
;
A
#
# COMPACT_ATOMS: atom_id res chain seq x y z
N MET A 1 -3.00 -6.23 9.33
CA MET A 1 -3.61 -6.30 7.99
C MET A 1 -2.62 -6.86 7.00
N ARG A 2 -3.05 -7.75 6.18
CA ARG A 2 -2.20 -8.40 5.17
C ARG A 2 -2.59 -7.92 3.77
N PHE A 3 -1.59 -7.87 2.92
CA PHE A 3 -1.74 -7.45 1.53
C PHE A 3 -0.98 -8.45 0.67
N ASP A 4 -1.69 -9.39 0.08
CA ASP A 4 -1.13 -10.37 -0.83
C ASP A 4 -2.22 -10.89 -1.78
N GLY A 5 -1.85 -11.16 -3.03
CA GLY A 5 -2.72 -11.79 -4.01
C GLY A 5 -3.97 -11.01 -4.42
N VAL A 6 -3.99 -9.69 -4.23
CA VAL A 6 -5.15 -8.85 -4.52
C VAL A 6 -5.00 -8.16 -5.87
N ALA A 7 -6.10 -8.08 -6.62
CA ALA A 7 -6.10 -7.43 -7.93
C ALA A 7 -5.83 -5.92 -7.78
N PRO A 8 -4.96 -5.33 -8.63
CA PRO A 8 -4.65 -3.90 -8.58
C PRO A 8 -5.89 -3.04 -8.71
N GLY A 9 -6.00 -2.02 -7.85
CA GLY A 9 -7.10 -1.06 -7.86
C GLY A 9 -8.45 -1.63 -7.45
N GLY A 10 -8.52 -2.92 -7.12
CA GLY A 10 -9.76 -3.63 -6.93
C GLY A 10 -10.31 -3.62 -5.51
N GLU A 11 -9.51 -3.29 -4.51
CA GLU A 11 -9.93 -3.42 -3.12
C GLU A 11 -9.72 -2.15 -2.31
N THR A 12 -10.58 -1.99 -1.30
CA THR A 12 -10.46 -0.92 -0.32
C THR A 12 -10.37 -1.54 1.08
N PHE A 13 -9.33 -1.17 1.81
CA PHE A 13 -9.16 -1.55 3.21
C PHE A 13 -9.47 -0.34 4.08
N ILE A 14 -10.29 -0.55 5.11
CA ILE A 14 -10.64 0.51 6.06
C ILE A 14 -10.04 0.14 7.40
N VAL A 15 -9.25 1.04 7.99
CA VAL A 15 -8.61 0.80 9.28
C VAL A 15 -8.93 1.94 10.25
N PRO A 16 -9.04 1.62 11.56
CA PRO A 16 -9.24 2.65 12.58
C PRO A 16 -8.02 3.56 12.70
N LEU A 17 -8.27 4.85 12.93
CA LEU A 17 -7.21 5.81 13.23
C LEU A 17 -6.41 5.33 14.44
N GLY A 18 -5.09 5.39 14.32
CA GLY A 18 -4.16 5.02 15.39
C GLY A 18 -3.70 3.57 15.37
N TRP A 19 -4.28 2.73 14.51
CA TRP A 19 -3.88 1.33 14.42
C TRP A 19 -2.56 1.17 13.69
N THR A 20 -1.82 0.15 14.11
CA THR A 20 -0.61 -0.28 13.38
C THR A 20 -1.05 -1.20 12.25
N VAL A 21 -0.59 -0.88 11.04
CA VAL A 21 -0.87 -1.65 9.83
C VAL A 21 0.38 -2.42 9.45
N GLU A 22 0.21 -3.72 9.19
CA GLU A 22 1.28 -4.56 8.68
C GLU A 22 0.94 -5.00 7.26
N ILE A 23 1.83 -4.70 6.32
CA ILE A 23 1.72 -5.13 4.94
C ILE A 23 2.79 -6.19 4.71
N ARG A 24 2.36 -7.40 4.35
CA ARG A 24 3.26 -8.49 3.99
C ARG A 24 3.31 -8.61 2.48
N LEU A 25 4.46 -8.32 1.93
CA LEU A 25 4.69 -8.34 0.50
C LEU A 25 5.55 -9.54 0.13
N ARG A 26 5.08 -10.30 -0.84
CA ARG A 26 5.86 -11.36 -1.47
C ARG A 26 5.79 -11.17 -2.97
N ASN A 27 6.94 -11.11 -3.62
CA ASN A 27 6.97 -11.01 -5.07
C ASN A 27 7.00 -12.41 -5.68
N SER A 28 5.90 -12.78 -6.36
CA SER A 28 5.78 -14.04 -7.11
C SER A 28 5.86 -13.80 -8.62
N ASP A 29 6.34 -12.64 -9.03
CA ASP A 29 6.42 -12.20 -10.42
C ASP A 29 7.87 -11.97 -10.83
N ALA A 30 8.16 -12.07 -12.13
CA ALA A 30 9.49 -11.79 -12.67
C ALA A 30 9.86 -10.31 -12.58
N ALA A 31 8.88 -9.41 -12.68
CA ALA A 31 9.09 -7.97 -12.53
C ALA A 31 9.27 -7.61 -11.05
N PRO A 32 10.09 -6.60 -10.73
CA PRO A 32 10.22 -6.14 -9.34
C PRO A 32 8.94 -5.47 -8.85
N HIS A 33 8.62 -5.64 -7.57
CA HIS A 33 7.46 -5.03 -6.94
C HIS A 33 7.82 -4.48 -5.56
N SER A 34 7.10 -3.45 -5.15
CA SER A 34 7.27 -2.84 -3.84
C SER A 34 5.95 -2.24 -3.37
N VAL A 35 5.95 -1.63 -2.18
CA VAL A 35 4.81 -0.86 -1.69
C VAL A 35 5.26 0.48 -1.16
N ARG A 36 4.39 1.46 -1.31
CA ARG A 36 4.48 2.77 -0.66
C ARG A 36 3.06 3.26 -0.42
N VAL A 37 2.78 3.71 0.79
CA VAL A 37 1.48 4.29 1.12
C VAL A 37 1.56 5.79 0.86
N VAL A 38 0.71 6.26 -0.04
CA VAL A 38 0.67 7.67 -0.46
C VAL A 38 -0.75 8.21 -0.36
N SER A 39 -0.90 9.53 -0.31
CA SER A 39 -2.24 10.15 -0.33
C SER A 39 -2.93 9.85 -1.65
N ALA A 40 -4.24 9.62 -1.60
CA ALA A 40 -5.03 9.32 -2.79
C ALA A 40 -5.06 10.52 -3.73
N VAL A 41 -4.89 10.25 -5.02
CA VAL A 41 -4.93 11.24 -6.09
C VAL A 41 -5.72 10.68 -7.27
N ASP A 42 -6.25 11.55 -8.12
CA ASP A 42 -7.04 11.13 -9.28
C ASP A 42 -6.18 10.50 -10.38
N THR A 43 -4.97 11.03 -10.56
CA THR A 43 -4.03 10.53 -11.55
C THR A 43 -2.68 10.29 -10.88
N LEU A 44 -2.20 9.05 -10.94
CA LEU A 44 -0.93 8.68 -10.34
C LEU A 44 0.23 9.06 -11.25
N PRO A 45 1.27 9.72 -10.71
CA PRO A 45 2.49 10.02 -11.46
C PRO A 45 3.30 8.74 -11.71
N LEU A 46 4.25 8.79 -12.63
CA LEU A 46 5.15 7.66 -12.90
C LEU A 46 6.02 7.35 -11.67
N THR A 47 6.47 8.37 -10.98
CA THR A 47 7.21 8.24 -9.72
C THR A 47 6.35 8.74 -8.57
N LEU A 48 6.11 7.90 -7.58
CA LEU A 48 5.25 8.24 -6.45
C LEU A 48 5.90 9.27 -5.53
N PRO A 49 5.11 10.11 -4.87
CA PRO A 49 5.61 10.99 -3.81
C PRO A 49 6.11 10.18 -2.62
N ALA A 50 6.69 10.85 -1.63
CA ALA A 50 7.15 10.21 -0.41
C ALA A 50 6.00 9.53 0.34
N ALA A 51 6.33 8.53 1.16
CA ALA A 51 5.34 7.82 1.97
C ALA A 51 4.60 8.78 2.91
N SER A 52 3.29 8.58 3.05
CA SER A 52 2.43 9.44 3.88
C SER A 52 2.55 9.18 5.37
N PHE A 53 3.15 8.04 5.76
CA PHE A 53 3.40 7.69 7.16
C PHE A 53 4.85 7.22 7.30
N ALA A 54 5.42 7.44 8.47
CA ALA A 54 6.78 6.98 8.76
C ALA A 54 6.86 5.45 8.59
N GLY A 55 7.83 4.99 7.84
CA GLY A 55 8.05 3.55 7.60
C GLY A 55 7.06 2.88 6.65
N ALA A 56 6.14 3.62 6.04
CA ALA A 56 5.08 3.06 5.21
C ALA A 56 5.54 2.81 3.76
N GLU A 57 6.69 2.18 3.61
CA GLU A 57 7.22 1.82 2.29
C GLU A 57 8.28 0.73 2.39
N SER A 58 8.49 0.04 1.27
CA SER A 58 9.58 -0.92 1.11
C SER A 58 10.94 -0.24 1.28
N ALA A 59 11.94 -0.97 1.76
CA ALA A 59 13.29 -0.44 1.99
C ALA A 59 13.92 0.10 0.70
N ASN A 60 13.72 -0.58 -0.43
CA ASN A 60 14.19 -0.17 -1.75
C ASN A 60 12.99 -0.02 -2.69
N ALA A 61 12.10 0.92 -2.35
CA ALA A 61 10.78 0.99 -2.97
C ALA A 61 10.84 1.19 -4.49
N GLU A 62 11.73 2.03 -4.98
CA GLU A 62 11.81 2.31 -6.43
C GLU A 62 12.44 1.17 -7.22
N ALA A 63 13.37 0.44 -6.62
CA ALA A 63 13.99 -0.73 -7.26
C ALA A 63 13.09 -1.97 -7.14
N GLY A 64 12.36 -2.10 -6.04
CA GLY A 64 11.46 -3.19 -5.78
C GLY A 64 12.14 -4.47 -5.30
N LEU A 65 11.32 -5.44 -4.87
CA LEU A 65 11.74 -6.78 -4.48
C LEU A 65 11.89 -7.65 -5.72
N SER A 66 12.94 -8.46 -5.73
CA SER A 66 13.14 -9.49 -6.76
C SER A 66 12.17 -10.65 -6.60
N TYR A 67 12.10 -11.51 -7.60
CA TYR A 67 11.30 -12.72 -7.58
C TYR A 67 11.56 -13.55 -6.31
N SER A 68 10.51 -14.06 -5.72
CA SER A 68 10.47 -14.88 -4.51
C SER A 68 10.88 -14.19 -3.20
N ARG A 69 11.29 -12.94 -3.24
CA ARG A 69 11.63 -12.19 -2.02
C ARG A 69 10.37 -11.79 -1.27
N ARG A 70 10.54 -11.60 0.05
CA ARG A 70 9.47 -11.18 0.96
C ARG A 70 9.91 -9.98 1.75
N GLU A 71 8.93 -9.17 2.14
CA GLU A 71 9.17 -7.98 2.95
C GLU A 71 7.94 -7.71 3.82
N VAL A 72 8.16 -7.16 5.00
CA VAL A 72 7.10 -6.70 5.89
C VAL A 72 7.27 -5.20 6.06
N VAL A 73 6.19 -4.46 5.80
CA VAL A 73 6.13 -3.01 5.99
C VAL A 73 5.13 -2.74 7.11
N ARG A 74 5.55 -2.01 8.16
CA ARG A 74 4.70 -1.65 9.29
C ARG A 74 4.68 -0.15 9.47
N PHE A 75 3.50 0.39 9.73
CA PHE A 75 3.36 1.80 10.05
C PHE A 75 2.13 2.03 10.93
N THR A 76 2.09 3.16 11.61
CA THR A 76 0.93 3.56 12.39
C THR A 76 0.07 4.51 11.57
N ALA A 77 -1.20 4.17 11.40
CA ALA A 77 -2.17 4.98 10.66
C ALA A 77 -2.63 6.16 11.54
N ASN A 78 -1.76 7.11 11.77
CA ASN A 78 -1.95 8.19 12.74
C ASN A 78 -2.58 9.46 12.15
N ARG A 79 -3.12 9.39 10.95
CA ARG A 79 -3.81 10.50 10.31
C ARG A 79 -4.96 9.96 9.46
N ALA A 80 -6.18 10.43 9.74
CA ALA A 80 -7.36 10.04 8.97
C ALA A 80 -7.28 10.55 7.54
N GLY A 81 -7.84 9.83 6.60
CA GLY A 81 -7.88 10.23 5.20
C GLY A 81 -7.96 9.05 4.24
N ASN A 82 -7.83 9.38 2.97
CA ASN A 82 -7.83 8.43 1.87
C ASN A 82 -6.42 8.29 1.31
N TYR A 83 -5.96 7.04 1.18
CA TYR A 83 -4.60 6.71 0.76
C TYR A 83 -4.62 5.61 -0.28
N LEU A 84 -3.49 5.43 -0.95
CA LEU A 84 -3.25 4.29 -1.83
C LEU A 84 -2.07 3.50 -1.29
N ILE A 85 -2.20 2.19 -1.31
CA ILE A 85 -1.09 1.25 -1.12
C ILE A 85 -0.65 0.91 -2.54
N ALA A 86 0.44 1.50 -3.00
CA ALA A 86 0.83 1.45 -4.40
C ALA A 86 2.22 0.86 -4.58
N CYS A 87 2.46 0.28 -5.75
CA CYS A 87 3.80 -0.14 -6.12
C CYS A 87 4.64 1.08 -6.48
N ALA A 88 5.77 1.27 -5.81
CA ALA A 88 6.64 2.44 -6.01
C ALA A 88 7.66 2.25 -7.14
N VAL A 89 7.70 1.10 -7.78
CA VAL A 89 8.51 0.91 -8.99
C VAL A 89 7.94 1.84 -10.07
N PRO A 90 8.74 2.73 -10.69
CA PRO A 90 8.23 3.74 -11.61
C PRO A 90 7.33 3.16 -12.70
N GLY A 91 6.16 3.77 -12.90
CA GLY A 91 5.18 3.38 -13.91
C GLY A 91 4.19 2.30 -13.48
N HIS A 92 4.48 1.53 -12.43
CA HIS A 92 3.60 0.42 -12.02
C HIS A 92 2.27 0.91 -11.44
N ALA A 93 2.31 1.90 -10.56
CA ALA A 93 1.08 2.44 -9.95
C ALA A 93 0.18 3.09 -10.99
N SER A 94 0.74 3.84 -11.93
CA SER A 94 -0.04 4.46 -13.00
C SER A 94 -0.65 3.45 -13.95
N ALA A 95 -0.12 2.23 -13.99
CA ALA A 95 -0.69 1.11 -14.74
C ALA A 95 -1.76 0.34 -13.97
N GLY A 96 -2.13 0.79 -12.75
CA GLY A 96 -3.19 0.20 -11.94
C GLY A 96 -2.71 -0.67 -10.78
N MET A 97 -1.41 -0.70 -10.50
CA MET A 97 -0.86 -1.53 -9.42
C MET A 97 -0.95 -0.82 -8.07
N TYR A 98 -2.17 -0.75 -7.53
CA TYR A 98 -2.44 -0.11 -6.24
C TYR A 98 -3.72 -0.67 -5.63
N LEU A 99 -3.85 -0.47 -4.30
CA LEU A 99 -5.06 -0.72 -3.53
C LEU A 99 -5.43 0.55 -2.77
N ARG A 100 -6.68 0.65 -2.32
CA ARG A 100 -7.15 1.81 -1.56
C ARG A 100 -7.07 1.51 -0.08
N LEU A 101 -6.64 2.51 0.70
CA LEU A 101 -6.62 2.45 2.15
C LEU A 101 -7.35 3.68 2.70
N VAL A 102 -8.34 3.46 3.55
CA VAL A 102 -9.07 4.53 4.22
C VAL A 102 -8.81 4.43 5.72
N VAL A 103 -8.32 5.51 6.31
CA VAL A 103 -8.09 5.61 7.75
C VAL A 103 -9.21 6.46 8.34
N ARG A 104 -10.00 5.87 9.26
CA ARG A 104 -11.20 6.51 9.79
C ARG A 104 -11.19 6.56 11.31
N PRO A 105 -11.58 7.71 11.90
CA PRO A 105 -11.69 7.83 13.34
C PRO A 105 -12.98 7.24 13.92
N ASP A 106 -13.97 6.94 13.07
CA ASP A 106 -15.31 6.52 13.47
C ASP A 106 -15.55 5.00 13.34
N VAL A 107 -14.50 4.23 13.13
CA VAL A 107 -14.58 2.77 13.10
C VAL A 107 -13.71 2.17 14.19
N SER A 108 -14.10 1.01 14.70
CA SER A 108 -13.42 0.35 15.81
C SER A 108 -12.67 -0.91 15.39
N ARG A 109 -12.84 -1.35 14.16
CA ARG A 109 -12.15 -2.52 13.64
C ARG A 109 -11.91 -2.39 12.13
N PRO A 110 -10.86 -3.04 11.59
CA PRO A 110 -10.60 -3.00 10.16
C PRO A 110 -11.64 -3.77 9.37
N SER A 111 -11.80 -3.40 8.09
CA SER A 111 -12.69 -4.11 7.17
C SER A 111 -12.16 -4.04 5.73
N SER A 112 -12.68 -4.94 4.90
CA SER A 112 -12.42 -4.96 3.47
C SER A 112 -13.68 -5.41 2.75
N PRO A 113 -14.03 -4.80 1.61
CA PRO A 113 -15.23 -5.17 0.87
C PRO A 113 -15.26 -6.62 0.39
N SER A 114 -14.11 -7.25 0.25
CA SER A 114 -14.00 -8.62 -0.21
C SER A 114 -14.18 -9.66 0.91
N ARG A 115 -14.51 -9.25 2.12
CA ARG A 115 -14.60 -10.11 3.30
C ARG A 115 -16.01 -10.27 3.81
#